data_bb967afbe341ea61da3833a2e954cda8
#
_entry.id   bb967afbe341ea61da3833a2e954cda8
#
_cell.length_a   1.000
_cell.length_b   1.000
_cell.length_c   1.000
_cell.angle_alpha   90.00
_cell.angle_beta   90.00
_cell.angle_gamma   90.00
#
_symmetry.space_group_name_H-M   'P 1'
#
loop_
_entity.id
_entity.type
_entity.pdbx_description
1 polymer ?
#
loop_
_entity_poly.entity_id
_entity_poly.type
_entity_poly.pdbx_seq_one_letter_code
_entity_poly.pdbx_strand_id
1 'polypeptide(L)'
;MADDEHEPAAHKDGGEEAHGRHEMPAGVATRLPRNRSQWIFGALGVLLCALLGVAIVTQVRQTESGDNLDRARPADLLVLLDSLQQREAALNTEVADLQKTLSALQTSGSNDQAAIQNAQARLSALSILIGTVAATGPGVSITIADIAPGVSPETMLDVINELRAAGAEAIEIRVGQGDQQTAVRVGVSTWIAGVAGALSVDNVTMNPPYTILAIGDPPTLAAAMNIPGGAMDSVKRVGGTMTVQQADTITVSALRQPKPRQYAQPVK
;
A
#
# COMPACT_ATOMS: atom_id res chain seq x y z
N MET A 1 31.40 -23.69 55.40
CA MET A 1 30.62 -24.68 56.15
C MET A 1 30.03 -25.52 55.05
N ALA A 2 30.79 -26.49 54.68
CA ALA A 2 30.81 -27.92 54.97
C ALA A 2 29.85 -28.64 54.06
N ASP A 3 30.39 -29.29 53.01
CA ASP A 3 30.78 -30.69 52.92
C ASP A 3 29.57 -31.61 52.80
N ASP A 4 29.48 -32.53 51.87
CA ASP A 4 30.25 -33.73 51.62
C ASP A 4 29.79 -34.38 50.29
N GLU A 5 30.67 -34.66 49.41
CA GLU A 5 31.27 -35.89 48.91
C GLU A 5 30.58 -37.19 49.28
N HIS A 6 30.26 -38.01 48.26
CA HIS A 6 30.65 -39.42 48.26
C HIS A 6 30.41 -40.10 46.89
N GLU A 7 31.47 -40.35 46.16
CA GLU A 7 31.76 -41.60 45.45
C GLU A 7 32.47 -42.54 46.42
N PRO A 8 32.56 -43.88 46.34
CA PRO A 8 32.99 -44.61 45.14
C PRO A 8 32.54 -46.11 45.01
N ALA A 9 33.18 -46.76 44.07
CA ALA A 9 33.69 -48.10 43.92
C ALA A 9 32.87 -49.17 43.21
N ALA A 10 33.33 -49.51 42.08
CA ALA A 10 33.96 -50.71 41.49
C ALA A 10 33.75 -52.05 42.18
N HIS A 11 33.29 -53.04 41.42
CA HIS A 11 33.83 -54.41 41.60
C HIS A 11 33.87 -55.16 40.25
N LYS A 12 35.02 -55.77 40.01
CA LYS A 12 35.44 -56.70 38.97
C LYS A 12 34.82 -58.10 39.22
N ASP A 13 34.75 -58.82 38.15
CA ASP A 13 35.27 -60.16 37.82
C ASP A 13 34.27 -60.88 36.94
N GLY A 14 34.57 -61.51 35.83
CA GLY A 14 35.65 -62.47 35.60
C GLY A 14 34.97 -63.68 34.94
N GLY A 15 35.51 -64.22 33.88
CA GLY A 15 35.10 -65.54 33.39
C GLY A 15 34.88 -65.56 31.84
N GLU A 16 35.76 -65.76 31.20
CA GLU A 16 36.45 -66.67 30.23
C GLU A 16 35.58 -67.79 29.60
N GLU A 17 35.89 -67.99 28.33
CA GLU A 17 35.76 -69.16 27.44
C GLU A 17 34.48 -69.25 26.59
N ALA A 18 34.49 -69.52 25.32
CA ALA A 18 35.31 -70.22 24.38
C ALA A 18 34.62 -70.24 23.01
N HIS A 19 35.38 -70.12 21.97
CA HIS A 19 35.24 -70.69 20.60
C HIS A 19 33.85 -71.04 20.01
N GLY A 20 33.53 -70.33 18.95
CA GLY A 20 32.57 -70.75 17.97
C GLY A 20 32.77 -70.02 16.64
N ARG A 21 33.70 -70.45 15.81
CA ARG A 21 33.77 -70.06 14.39
C ARG A 21 32.52 -70.57 13.71
N HIS A 22 31.61 -69.70 13.32
CA HIS A 22 30.63 -69.99 12.26
C HIS A 22 30.97 -69.13 11.05
N GLU A 23 31.41 -69.89 10.06
CA GLU A 23 31.58 -69.40 8.67
C GLU A 23 30.24 -68.87 8.20
N MET A 24 30.23 -67.63 7.74
CA MET A 24 29.06 -67.04 7.04
C MET A 24 29.07 -67.60 5.62
N PRO A 25 27.96 -68.19 5.13
CA PRO A 25 27.84 -68.51 3.75
C PRO A 25 27.70 -67.23 2.94
N ALA A 26 28.42 -67.15 1.83
CA ALA A 26 28.32 -66.09 0.83
C ALA A 26 26.87 -65.87 0.40
N GLY A 27 26.28 -64.76 0.85
CA GLY A 27 24.94 -64.35 0.42
C GLY A 27 24.93 -64.01 -1.04
N VAL A 28 24.25 -64.83 -1.79
CA VAL A 28 23.87 -64.61 -3.18
C VAL A 28 23.14 -63.27 -3.28
N ALA A 29 23.77 -62.32 -3.93
CA ALA A 29 23.12 -61.08 -4.29
C ALA A 29 21.99 -61.35 -5.31
N THR A 30 20.79 -61.60 -4.80
CA THR A 30 19.59 -61.61 -5.63
C THR A 30 19.36 -60.24 -6.23
N ARG A 31 19.78 -60.09 -7.44
CA ARG A 31 19.39 -58.93 -8.28
C ARG A 31 17.88 -59.03 -8.48
N LEU A 32 17.13 -58.20 -7.73
CA LEU A 32 15.71 -58.02 -7.96
C LEU A 32 15.48 -57.54 -9.40
N PRO A 33 14.56 -58.16 -10.15
CA PRO A 33 14.27 -57.71 -11.51
C PRO A 33 13.72 -56.29 -11.42
N ARG A 34 14.44 -55.38 -11.99
CA ARG A 34 14.08 -53.97 -12.08
C ARG A 34 12.84 -53.83 -12.93
N ASN A 35 11.68 -53.81 -12.26
CA ASN A 35 10.37 -53.80 -12.87
C ASN A 35 10.22 -52.55 -13.73
N ARG A 36 10.03 -52.70 -15.04
CA ARG A 36 9.79 -51.58 -15.99
C ARG A 36 8.65 -50.66 -15.51
N SER A 37 7.72 -51.18 -14.76
CA SER A 37 6.63 -50.47 -14.11
C SER A 37 7.13 -49.38 -13.11
N GLN A 38 8.14 -49.66 -12.30
CA GLN A 38 8.68 -48.68 -11.33
C GLN A 38 9.34 -47.49 -12.02
N TRP A 39 9.94 -47.67 -13.15
CA TRP A 39 10.50 -46.58 -13.96
C TRP A 39 9.40 -45.72 -14.58
N ILE A 40 8.31 -46.32 -15.00
CA ILE A 40 7.13 -45.63 -15.56
C ILE A 40 6.45 -44.78 -14.47
N PHE A 41 6.28 -45.31 -13.27
CA PHE A 41 5.73 -44.54 -12.14
C PHE A 41 6.64 -43.45 -11.67
N GLY A 42 7.99 -43.63 -11.67
CA GLY A 42 8.96 -42.58 -11.36
C GLY A 42 8.94 -41.49 -12.40
N ALA A 43 8.91 -41.81 -13.68
CA ALA A 43 8.84 -40.86 -14.78
C ALA A 43 7.53 -40.04 -14.75
N LEU A 44 6.39 -40.73 -14.45
CA LEU A 44 5.10 -40.07 -14.30
C LEU A 44 5.08 -39.09 -13.11
N GLY A 45 5.70 -39.47 -11.99
CA GLY A 45 5.84 -38.59 -10.80
C GLY A 45 6.64 -37.33 -11.12
N VAL A 46 7.78 -37.47 -11.81
CA VAL A 46 8.59 -36.33 -12.23
C VAL A 46 7.83 -35.41 -13.20
N LEU A 47 7.07 -35.99 -14.14
CA LEU A 47 6.25 -35.23 -15.09
C LEU A 47 5.15 -34.44 -14.35
N LEU A 48 4.47 -35.06 -13.39
CA LEU A 48 3.45 -34.40 -12.56
C LEU A 48 4.04 -33.27 -11.72
N CYS A 49 5.19 -33.48 -11.08
CA CYS A 49 5.89 -32.42 -10.34
C CYS A 49 6.34 -31.28 -11.24
N ALA A 50 6.80 -31.56 -12.47
CA ALA A 50 7.17 -30.53 -13.43
C ALA A 50 5.95 -29.73 -13.89
N LEU A 51 4.82 -30.37 -14.17
CA LEU A 51 3.57 -29.70 -14.51
C LEU A 51 3.03 -28.84 -13.34
N LEU A 52 3.11 -29.35 -12.10
CA LEU A 52 2.72 -28.60 -10.91
C LEU A 52 3.66 -27.38 -10.70
N GLY A 53 4.95 -27.57 -10.88
CA GLY A 53 5.93 -26.46 -10.80
C GLY A 53 5.66 -25.37 -11.83
N VAL A 54 5.36 -25.73 -13.08
CA VAL A 54 4.97 -24.78 -14.13
C VAL A 54 3.65 -24.10 -13.78
N ALA A 55 2.66 -24.82 -13.24
CA ALA A 55 1.39 -24.24 -12.83
C ALA A 55 1.56 -23.24 -11.67
N ILE A 56 2.40 -23.55 -10.68
CA ILE A 56 2.71 -22.64 -9.57
C ILE A 56 3.46 -21.40 -10.06
N VAL A 57 4.46 -21.57 -10.95
CA VAL A 57 5.21 -20.43 -11.50
C VAL A 57 4.31 -19.53 -12.35
N THR A 58 3.37 -20.09 -13.12
CA THR A 58 2.39 -19.31 -13.88
C THR A 58 1.40 -18.60 -12.97
N GLN A 59 0.94 -19.24 -11.89
CA GLN A 59 0.08 -18.59 -10.89
C GLN A 59 0.82 -17.46 -10.15
N VAL A 60 2.06 -17.69 -9.71
CA VAL A 60 2.88 -16.66 -9.03
C VAL A 60 3.15 -15.49 -9.97
N ARG A 61 3.52 -15.73 -11.21
CA ARG A 61 3.67 -14.66 -12.22
C ARG A 61 2.36 -13.91 -12.49
N GLN A 62 1.23 -14.57 -12.41
CA GLN A 62 -0.09 -13.95 -12.59
C GLN A 62 -0.51 -13.13 -11.37
N THR A 63 0.00 -13.47 -10.17
CA THR A 63 -0.28 -12.75 -8.91
C THR A 63 0.73 -11.62 -8.67
N GLU A 64 1.98 -11.75 -9.15
CA GLU A 64 2.99 -10.68 -9.12
C GLU A 64 2.71 -9.56 -10.13
N SER A 65 1.89 -9.83 -11.15
CA SER A 65 1.37 -8.79 -12.04
C SER A 65 0.20 -8.10 -11.35
N GLY A 66 0.48 -7.26 -10.34
CA GLY A 66 -0.43 -6.25 -9.82
C GLY A 66 -0.88 -5.21 -10.86
N ASP A 67 -0.70 -5.52 -12.10
CA ASP A 67 -0.91 -4.66 -13.26
C ASP A 67 -2.26 -4.93 -13.92
N ASN A 68 -3.34 -4.80 -13.12
CA ASN A 68 -4.68 -4.77 -13.71
C ASN A 68 -4.89 -3.54 -14.61
N LEU A 69 -4.04 -2.51 -14.47
CA LEU A 69 -4.08 -1.31 -15.31
C LEU A 69 -3.46 -1.52 -16.69
N ASP A 70 -2.40 -2.33 -16.80
CA ASP A 70 -1.79 -2.68 -18.11
C ASP A 70 -2.69 -3.60 -18.97
N ARG A 71 -3.65 -4.28 -18.34
CA ARG A 71 -4.66 -5.10 -19.03
C ARG A 71 -5.98 -4.38 -19.26
N ALA A 72 -6.19 -3.24 -18.60
CA ALA A 72 -7.37 -2.42 -18.84
C ALA A 72 -7.28 -1.87 -20.26
N ARG A 73 -8.31 -2.12 -21.06
CA ARG A 73 -8.37 -1.53 -22.40
C ARG A 73 -8.36 -0.01 -22.27
N PRO A 74 -7.71 0.73 -23.15
CA PRO A 74 -7.71 2.21 -23.11
C PRO A 74 -9.12 2.79 -22.98
N ALA A 75 -10.13 2.12 -23.53
CA ALA A 75 -11.53 2.50 -23.41
C ALA A 75 -12.06 2.41 -21.97
N ASP A 76 -11.66 1.38 -21.20
CA ASP A 76 -12.10 1.19 -19.81
C ASP A 76 -11.48 2.25 -18.90
N LEU A 77 -10.23 2.64 -19.16
CA LEU A 77 -9.55 3.75 -18.46
C LEU A 77 -10.23 5.10 -18.73
N LEU A 78 -10.67 5.34 -19.97
CA LEU A 78 -11.42 6.56 -20.32
C LEU A 78 -12.77 6.60 -19.59
N VAL A 79 -13.49 5.48 -19.49
CA VAL A 79 -14.76 5.40 -18.75
C VAL A 79 -14.51 5.66 -17.25
N LEU A 80 -13.44 5.12 -16.69
CA LEU A 80 -13.08 5.36 -15.29
C LEU A 80 -12.74 6.83 -15.05
N LEU A 81 -11.94 7.43 -15.93
CA LEU A 81 -11.58 8.85 -15.87
C LEU A 81 -12.83 9.73 -15.95
N ASP A 82 -13.74 9.43 -16.88
CA ASP A 82 -15.02 10.16 -17.03
C ASP A 82 -15.87 10.04 -15.75
N SER A 83 -15.96 8.86 -15.16
CA SER A 83 -16.69 8.65 -13.90
C SER A 83 -16.10 9.44 -12.72
N LEU A 84 -14.77 9.55 -12.64
CA LEU A 84 -14.09 10.35 -11.62
C LEU A 84 -14.33 11.85 -11.85
N GLN A 85 -14.28 12.32 -13.09
CA GLN A 85 -14.58 13.72 -13.43
C GLN A 85 -16.03 14.06 -13.14
N GLN A 86 -16.97 13.15 -13.40
CA GLN A 86 -18.39 13.33 -13.07
C GLN A 86 -18.61 13.43 -11.55
N ARG A 87 -17.93 12.61 -10.76
CA ARG A 87 -17.99 12.68 -9.28
C ARG A 87 -17.44 14.00 -8.76
N GLU A 88 -16.31 14.47 -9.28
CA GLU A 88 -15.73 15.76 -8.91
C GLU A 88 -16.70 16.90 -9.27
N ALA A 89 -17.29 16.86 -10.45
CA ALA A 89 -18.29 17.83 -10.88
C ALA A 89 -19.54 17.83 -9.99
N ALA A 90 -20.02 16.66 -9.58
CA ALA A 90 -21.15 16.51 -8.68
C ALA A 90 -20.87 17.11 -7.29
N LEU A 91 -19.70 16.82 -6.71
CA LEU A 91 -19.28 17.39 -5.43
C LEU A 91 -19.15 18.92 -5.48
N ASN A 92 -18.55 19.46 -6.53
CA ASN A 92 -18.46 20.90 -6.72
C ASN A 92 -19.84 21.56 -6.86
N THR A 93 -20.82 20.85 -7.46
CA THR A 93 -22.22 21.34 -7.54
C THR A 93 -22.85 21.36 -6.16
N GLU A 94 -22.71 20.29 -5.40
CA GLU A 94 -23.27 20.19 -4.06
C GLU A 94 -22.72 21.27 -3.14
N VAL A 95 -21.42 21.59 -3.25
CA VAL A 95 -20.82 22.72 -2.51
C VAL A 95 -21.47 24.05 -2.90
N ALA A 96 -21.63 24.31 -4.19
CA ALA A 96 -22.27 25.54 -4.65
C ALA A 96 -23.73 25.65 -4.21
N ASP A 97 -24.49 24.56 -4.24
CA ASP A 97 -25.89 24.52 -3.80
C ASP A 97 -26.02 24.71 -2.28
N LEU A 98 -25.12 24.12 -1.51
CA LEU A 98 -25.06 24.33 -0.06
C LEU A 98 -24.70 25.77 0.29
N GLN A 99 -23.74 26.39 -0.41
CA GLN A 99 -23.40 27.82 -0.22
C GLN A 99 -24.61 28.71 -0.50
N LYS A 100 -25.34 28.44 -1.60
CA LYS A 100 -26.58 29.17 -1.94
C LYS A 100 -27.66 28.98 -0.87
N THR A 101 -27.86 27.74 -0.42
CA THR A 101 -28.86 27.43 0.62
C THR A 101 -28.51 28.14 1.95
N LEU A 102 -27.24 28.10 2.34
CA LEU A 102 -26.75 28.79 3.53
C LEU A 102 -26.98 30.29 3.45
N SER A 103 -26.63 30.90 2.32
CA SER A 103 -26.88 32.33 2.05
C SER A 103 -28.38 32.68 2.11
N ALA A 104 -29.24 31.85 1.55
CA ALA A 104 -30.70 32.04 1.60
C ALA A 104 -31.24 31.94 3.03
N LEU A 105 -30.79 30.96 3.84
CA LEU A 105 -31.16 30.81 5.24
C LEU A 105 -30.73 32.01 6.08
N GLN A 106 -29.53 32.51 5.87
CA GLN A 106 -29.01 33.71 6.57
C GLN A 106 -29.78 34.97 6.18
N THR A 107 -30.20 35.10 4.92
CA THR A 107 -30.92 36.29 4.42
C THR A 107 -32.41 36.27 4.82
N SER A 108 -33.00 35.08 4.93
CA SER A 108 -34.46 34.95 5.28
C SER A 108 -34.78 35.27 6.74
N GLY A 109 -33.79 35.58 7.57
CA GLY A 109 -33.99 35.81 9.01
C GLY A 109 -34.46 34.58 9.75
N SER A 110 -34.23 33.39 9.20
CA SER A 110 -34.58 32.13 9.82
C SER A 110 -33.82 31.99 11.15
N ASN A 111 -34.58 31.82 12.24
CA ASN A 111 -34.01 31.54 13.56
C ASN A 111 -33.62 30.06 13.76
N ASP A 112 -33.62 29.27 12.68
CA ASP A 112 -33.21 27.87 12.75
C ASP A 112 -31.67 27.74 12.74
N GLN A 113 -31.11 28.07 13.89
CA GLN A 113 -29.68 28.00 14.12
C GLN A 113 -29.12 26.57 13.88
N ALA A 114 -29.91 25.54 14.15
CA ALA A 114 -29.49 24.15 13.95
C ALA A 114 -29.36 23.81 12.47
N ALA A 115 -30.29 24.27 11.61
CA ALA A 115 -30.21 24.08 10.18
C ALA A 115 -28.98 24.80 9.57
N ILE A 116 -28.69 26.01 10.01
CA ILE A 116 -27.51 26.78 9.60
C ILE A 116 -26.23 26.07 10.00
N GLN A 117 -26.12 25.60 11.23
CA GLN A 117 -24.93 24.85 11.71
C GLN A 117 -24.72 23.54 10.94
N ASN A 118 -25.78 22.79 10.70
CA ASN A 118 -25.69 21.56 9.91
C ASN A 118 -25.24 21.84 8.47
N ALA A 119 -25.79 22.87 7.83
CA ALA A 119 -25.38 23.26 6.47
C ALA A 119 -23.90 23.70 6.44
N GLN A 120 -23.45 24.47 7.43
CA GLN A 120 -22.05 24.88 7.57
C GLN A 120 -21.10 23.70 7.78
N ALA A 121 -21.46 22.77 8.66
CA ALA A 121 -20.65 21.57 8.93
C ALA A 121 -20.50 20.72 7.64
N ARG A 122 -21.60 20.50 6.91
CA ARG A 122 -21.61 19.76 5.66
C ARG A 122 -20.79 20.46 4.58
N LEU A 123 -20.94 21.78 4.44
CA LEU A 123 -20.15 22.58 3.51
C LEU A 123 -18.66 22.49 3.81
N SER A 124 -18.26 22.59 5.08
CA SER A 124 -16.87 22.48 5.51
C SER A 124 -16.30 21.11 5.18
N ALA A 125 -17.03 20.02 5.51
CA ALA A 125 -16.60 18.65 5.22
C ALA A 125 -16.38 18.42 3.71
N LEU A 126 -17.32 18.85 2.88
CA LEU A 126 -17.21 18.75 1.42
C LEU A 126 -16.09 19.61 0.87
N SER A 127 -15.90 20.82 1.36
CA SER A 127 -14.81 21.72 0.95
C SER A 127 -13.43 21.16 1.29
N ILE A 128 -13.29 20.48 2.44
CA ILE A 128 -12.08 19.73 2.78
C ILE A 128 -11.86 18.57 1.82
N LEU A 129 -12.91 17.78 1.54
CA LEU A 129 -12.83 16.62 0.66
C LEU A 129 -12.42 16.99 -0.78
N ILE A 130 -13.00 18.05 -1.35
CA ILE A 130 -12.62 18.54 -2.68
C ILE A 130 -11.31 19.33 -2.68
N GLY A 131 -10.81 19.73 -1.50
CA GLY A 131 -9.53 20.42 -1.34
C GLY A 131 -9.56 21.92 -1.61
N THR A 132 -10.73 22.56 -1.58
CA THR A 132 -10.85 24.03 -1.81
C THR A 132 -10.56 24.86 -0.57
N VAL A 133 -10.43 24.24 0.59
CA VAL A 133 -10.04 24.88 1.85
C VAL A 133 -8.87 24.14 2.48
N ALA A 134 -8.04 24.89 3.22
CA ALA A 134 -7.01 24.30 4.04
C ALA A 134 -7.65 23.47 5.18
N ALA A 135 -6.96 22.45 5.63
CA ALA A 135 -7.41 21.58 6.71
C ALA A 135 -6.31 21.39 7.73
N THR A 136 -6.69 21.19 8.98
CA THR A 136 -5.80 20.84 10.07
C THR A 136 -6.43 19.77 10.95
N GLY A 137 -5.61 18.85 11.44
CA GLY A 137 -6.05 17.75 12.27
C GLY A 137 -4.91 16.79 12.61
N PRO A 138 -5.18 15.74 13.39
CA PRO A 138 -4.21 14.68 13.62
C PRO A 138 -3.88 13.94 12.33
N GLY A 139 -2.71 13.31 12.25
CA GLY A 139 -2.33 12.58 11.05
C GLY A 139 -0.89 12.12 11.02
N VAL A 140 -0.36 11.93 9.81
CA VAL A 140 1.02 11.49 9.59
C VAL A 140 1.76 12.40 8.62
N SER A 141 3.06 12.56 8.88
CA SER A 141 4.03 13.13 7.94
C SER A 141 4.92 12.01 7.44
N ILE A 142 4.93 11.81 6.13
CA ILE A 142 5.71 10.77 5.47
C ILE A 142 6.80 11.46 4.64
N THR A 143 8.05 11.09 4.90
CA THR A 143 9.18 11.55 4.10
C THR A 143 9.72 10.42 3.25
N ILE A 144 9.82 10.64 1.94
CA ILE A 144 10.40 9.70 0.99
C ILE A 144 11.68 10.33 0.46
N ALA A 145 12.83 9.73 0.85
CA ALA A 145 14.12 10.06 0.29
C ALA A 145 14.43 9.09 -0.85
N ASP A 146 14.69 9.67 -2.04
CA ASP A 146 14.94 8.94 -3.28
C ASP A 146 16.30 9.41 -3.84
N ILE A 147 17.37 8.98 -3.17
CA ILE A 147 18.76 9.43 -3.46
C ILE A 147 19.22 8.93 -4.83
N ALA A 148 18.93 7.66 -5.14
CA ALA A 148 19.10 7.08 -6.47
C ALA A 148 17.72 6.99 -7.12
N PRO A 149 17.36 7.94 -7.99
CA PRO A 149 15.99 8.07 -8.46
C PRO A 149 15.37 6.75 -8.93
N GLY A 150 14.44 6.23 -8.16
CA GLY A 150 13.75 4.96 -8.40
C GLY A 150 12.25 5.05 -8.13
N VAL A 151 11.81 6.06 -7.35
CA VAL A 151 10.39 6.26 -7.04
C VAL A 151 9.66 6.76 -8.29
N SER A 152 8.91 5.86 -8.90
CA SER A 152 8.12 6.11 -10.11
C SER A 152 6.76 6.73 -9.77
N PRO A 153 6.02 7.25 -10.77
CA PRO A 153 4.63 7.68 -10.60
C PRO A 153 3.74 6.61 -9.97
N GLU A 154 3.90 5.35 -10.37
CA GLU A 154 3.13 4.20 -9.87
C GLU A 154 3.43 3.98 -8.38
N THR A 155 4.70 3.99 -7.99
CA THR A 155 5.11 3.85 -6.57
C THR A 155 4.51 4.97 -5.70
N MET A 156 4.49 6.21 -6.21
CA MET A 156 3.88 7.34 -5.50
C MET A 156 2.36 7.19 -5.42
N LEU A 157 1.70 6.71 -6.48
CA LEU A 157 0.26 6.42 -6.48
C LEU A 157 -0.10 5.32 -5.48
N ASP A 158 0.72 4.28 -5.34
CA ASP A 158 0.52 3.24 -4.32
C ASP A 158 0.48 3.84 -2.92
N VAL A 159 1.44 4.72 -2.59
CA VAL A 159 1.47 5.42 -1.29
C VAL A 159 0.19 6.24 -1.06
N ILE A 160 -0.26 6.99 -2.07
CA ILE A 160 -1.47 7.82 -1.97
C ILE A 160 -2.72 6.96 -1.83
N ASN A 161 -2.82 5.88 -2.59
CA ASN A 161 -3.97 4.98 -2.54
C ASN A 161 -4.06 4.24 -1.20
N GLU A 162 -2.92 3.84 -0.63
CA GLU A 162 -2.87 3.22 0.69
C GLU A 162 -3.33 4.19 1.79
N LEU A 163 -2.90 5.47 1.73
CA LEU A 163 -3.40 6.51 2.64
C LEU A 163 -4.91 6.72 2.51
N ARG A 164 -5.44 6.73 1.27
CA ARG A 164 -6.89 6.85 1.03
C ARG A 164 -7.65 5.65 1.57
N ALA A 165 -7.15 4.45 1.33
CA ALA A 165 -7.74 3.21 1.83
C ALA A 165 -7.76 3.18 3.37
N ALA A 166 -6.72 3.73 4.01
CA ALA A 166 -6.62 3.87 5.46
C ALA A 166 -7.48 5.01 6.06
N GLY A 167 -8.24 5.74 5.23
CA GLY A 167 -9.17 6.76 5.68
C GLY A 167 -8.58 8.17 5.79
N ALA A 168 -7.52 8.50 5.04
CA ALA A 168 -7.01 9.88 4.99
C ALA A 168 -8.06 10.83 4.42
N GLU A 169 -8.40 11.89 5.16
CA GLU A 169 -9.40 12.91 4.81
C GLU A 169 -8.81 14.03 3.95
N ALA A 170 -7.53 14.32 4.13
CA ALA A 170 -6.82 15.33 3.35
C ALA A 170 -5.37 14.92 3.16
N ILE A 171 -4.88 15.00 1.93
CA ILE A 171 -3.50 14.63 1.57
C ILE A 171 -2.87 15.78 0.80
N GLU A 172 -1.60 16.06 1.07
CA GLU A 172 -0.78 17.04 0.36
C GLU A 172 0.60 16.47 0.11
N ILE A 173 1.12 16.63 -1.11
CA ILE A 173 2.51 16.30 -1.45
C ILE A 173 3.30 17.60 -1.49
N ARG A 174 4.46 17.62 -0.81
CA ARG A 174 5.38 18.75 -0.75
C ARG A 174 6.77 18.35 -1.22
N VAL A 175 7.47 19.31 -1.81
CA VAL A 175 8.89 19.24 -2.11
C VAL A 175 9.54 20.56 -1.79
N GLY A 176 10.86 20.57 -1.53
CA GLY A 176 11.59 21.76 -1.14
C GLY A 176 11.37 22.14 0.32
N GLN A 177 12.00 23.25 0.74
CA GLN A 177 11.94 23.77 2.11
C GLN A 177 11.83 25.30 2.10
N GLY A 178 11.21 25.86 3.14
CA GLY A 178 11.07 27.31 3.30
C GLY A 178 10.34 27.98 2.13
N ASP A 179 10.87 29.09 1.65
CA ASP A 179 10.26 29.89 0.57
C ASP A 179 10.24 29.19 -0.80
N GLN A 180 11.01 28.13 -0.97
CA GLN A 180 11.04 27.30 -2.19
C GLN A 180 10.17 26.04 -2.08
N GLN A 181 9.33 25.97 -1.08
CA GLN A 181 8.42 24.85 -0.91
C GLN A 181 7.31 24.88 -1.97
N THR A 182 7.19 23.79 -2.71
CA THR A 182 6.09 23.55 -3.63
C THR A 182 5.19 22.49 -3.04
N ALA A 183 3.88 22.75 -3.02
CA ALA A 183 2.89 21.86 -2.44
C ALA A 183 1.70 21.67 -3.38
N VAL A 184 1.21 20.43 -3.48
CA VAL A 184 0.02 20.08 -4.25
C VAL A 184 -0.97 19.31 -3.37
N ARG A 185 -2.21 19.80 -3.32
CA ARG A 185 -3.33 19.10 -2.67
C ARG A 185 -3.76 17.92 -3.52
N VAL A 186 -3.73 16.73 -2.92
CA VAL A 186 -4.23 15.52 -3.57
C VAL A 186 -5.75 15.47 -3.48
N GLY A 187 -6.42 15.43 -4.62
CA GLY A 187 -7.87 15.29 -4.72
C GLY A 187 -8.29 14.09 -5.56
N VAL A 188 -9.59 13.97 -5.84
CA VAL A 188 -10.16 12.82 -6.53
C VAL A 188 -9.57 12.63 -7.93
N SER A 189 -9.31 13.73 -8.66
CA SER A 189 -8.79 13.73 -10.03
C SER A 189 -7.28 14.04 -10.11
N THR A 190 -6.56 14.03 -9.00
CA THR A 190 -5.10 14.20 -9.03
C THR A 190 -4.44 13.05 -9.77
N TRP A 191 -3.59 13.39 -10.72
CA TRP A 191 -2.80 12.44 -11.48
C TRP A 191 -1.30 12.67 -11.24
N ILE A 192 -0.54 11.59 -11.33
CA ILE A 192 0.90 11.59 -11.17
C ILE A 192 1.50 10.97 -12.43
N ALA A 193 2.45 11.67 -13.03
CA ALA A 193 3.17 11.25 -14.23
C ALA A 193 4.64 11.63 -14.13
N GLY A 194 5.39 11.48 -15.20
CA GLY A 194 6.80 11.84 -15.26
C GLY A 194 7.69 10.61 -15.16
N VAL A 195 8.90 10.81 -14.65
CA VAL A 195 9.90 9.76 -14.48
C VAL A 195 10.42 9.77 -13.05
N ALA A 196 11.04 8.68 -12.61
CA ALA A 196 11.69 8.62 -11.31
C ALA A 196 12.67 9.81 -11.13
N GLY A 197 12.60 10.48 -9.98
CA GLY A 197 13.37 11.68 -9.66
C GLY A 197 12.82 13.01 -10.21
N ALA A 198 11.79 12.97 -11.07
CA ALA A 198 11.12 14.16 -11.59
C ALA A 198 9.63 13.84 -11.85
N LEU A 199 8.86 13.70 -10.75
CA LEU A 199 7.43 13.45 -10.82
C LEU A 199 6.69 14.72 -11.20
N SER A 200 5.59 14.58 -11.93
CA SER A 200 4.64 15.65 -12.23
C SER A 200 3.31 15.33 -11.55
N VAL A 201 2.91 16.13 -10.58
CA VAL A 201 1.63 16.00 -9.86
C VAL A 201 0.73 17.16 -10.28
N ASP A 202 -0.38 16.88 -10.94
CA ASP A 202 -1.30 17.91 -11.47
C ASP A 202 -0.57 19.04 -12.25
N ASN A 203 0.38 18.70 -13.14
CA ASN A 203 1.28 19.59 -13.91
C ASN A 203 2.37 20.31 -13.07
N VAL A 204 2.51 20.02 -11.81
CA VAL A 204 3.57 20.58 -10.97
C VAL A 204 4.73 19.60 -10.88
N THR A 205 5.91 19.99 -11.33
CA THR A 205 7.12 19.17 -11.23
C THR A 205 7.61 19.11 -9.80
N MET A 206 7.84 17.90 -9.30
CA MET A 206 8.30 17.62 -7.95
C MET A 206 9.53 16.71 -7.99
N ASN A 207 10.60 17.17 -7.35
CA ASN A 207 11.85 16.42 -7.20
C ASN A 207 12.03 15.95 -5.76
N PRO A 208 12.64 14.78 -5.52
CA PRO A 208 12.87 14.29 -4.16
C PRO A 208 13.80 15.22 -3.35
N PRO A 209 13.74 15.19 -2.01
CA PRO A 209 12.86 14.35 -1.21
C PRO A 209 11.40 14.81 -1.22
N TYR A 210 10.49 13.85 -1.19
CA TYR A 210 9.06 14.12 -1.13
C TYR A 210 8.60 14.08 0.33
N THR A 211 7.74 15.01 0.71
CA THR A 211 7.02 14.98 1.99
C THR A 211 5.53 14.88 1.72
N ILE A 212 4.88 13.85 2.25
CA ILE A 212 3.44 13.64 2.14
C ILE A 212 2.84 13.91 3.51
N LEU A 213 1.90 14.84 3.57
CA LEU A 213 1.11 15.11 4.77
C LEU A 213 -0.28 14.51 4.59
N ALA A 214 -0.73 13.74 5.56
CA ALA A 214 -2.07 13.15 5.54
C ALA A 214 -2.76 13.38 6.89
N ILE A 215 -3.98 13.93 6.85
CA ILE A 215 -4.86 14.10 8.01
C ILE A 215 -5.78 12.88 8.09
N GLY A 216 -5.91 12.31 9.29
CA GLY A 216 -6.72 11.13 9.60
C GLY A 216 -6.29 10.53 10.93
N ASP A 217 -6.71 9.31 11.25
CA ASP A 217 -6.28 8.62 12.47
C ASP A 217 -4.80 8.21 12.41
N PRO A 218 -3.89 8.82 13.22
CA PRO A 218 -2.46 8.63 13.05
C PRO A 218 -2.00 7.17 13.20
N PRO A 219 -2.49 6.38 14.18
CA PRO A 219 -2.13 4.97 14.28
C PRO A 219 -2.55 4.14 13.06
N THR A 220 -3.76 4.35 12.56
CA THR A 220 -4.29 3.64 11.39
C THR A 220 -3.51 3.98 10.13
N LEU A 221 -3.24 5.28 9.88
CA LEU A 221 -2.45 5.71 8.74
C LEU A 221 -1.01 5.17 8.79
N ALA A 222 -0.38 5.21 9.96
CA ALA A 222 0.97 4.68 10.13
C ALA A 222 1.02 3.16 9.98
N ALA A 223 0.02 2.44 10.48
CA ALA A 223 -0.08 0.99 10.33
C ALA A 223 -0.24 0.58 8.85
N ALA A 224 -1.10 1.28 8.10
CA ALA A 224 -1.29 1.05 6.67
C ALA A 224 0.02 1.17 5.87
N MET A 225 0.81 2.21 6.14
CA MET A 225 2.11 2.37 5.48
C MET A 225 3.10 1.23 5.76
N ASN A 226 2.95 0.55 6.89
CA ASN A 226 3.84 -0.52 7.34
C ASN A 226 3.33 -1.94 7.01
N ILE A 227 2.27 -2.10 6.23
CA ILE A 227 1.77 -3.41 5.80
C ILE A 227 2.87 -4.12 4.99
N PRO A 228 3.21 -5.39 5.32
CA PRO A 228 4.18 -6.17 4.55
C PRO A 228 3.80 -6.28 3.07
N GLY A 229 4.71 -5.96 2.18
CA GLY A 229 4.46 -5.90 0.73
C GLY A 229 3.73 -4.63 0.24
N GLY A 230 3.35 -3.73 1.15
CA GLY A 230 2.65 -2.47 0.86
C GLY A 230 3.57 -1.31 0.44
N ALA A 231 3.10 -0.08 0.73
CA ALA A 231 3.72 1.16 0.26
C ALA A 231 5.20 1.31 0.66
N MET A 232 5.54 1.03 1.93
CA MET A 232 6.92 1.12 2.40
C MET A 232 7.86 0.15 1.69
N ASP A 233 7.42 -1.09 1.48
CA ASP A 233 8.21 -2.10 0.78
C ASP A 233 8.34 -1.79 -0.72
N SER A 234 7.31 -1.19 -1.34
CA SER A 234 7.34 -0.73 -2.72
C SER A 234 8.40 0.37 -2.91
N VAL A 235 8.46 1.36 -2.01
CA VAL A 235 9.49 2.40 -2.02
C VAL A 235 10.90 1.81 -1.80
N LYS A 236 11.06 0.88 -0.84
CA LYS A 236 12.35 0.22 -0.59
C LYS A 236 12.82 -0.62 -1.77
N ARG A 237 11.92 -1.30 -2.48
CA ARG A 237 12.23 -2.15 -3.63
C ARG A 237 12.89 -1.36 -4.76
N VAL A 238 12.54 -0.09 -4.92
CA VAL A 238 13.11 0.80 -5.92
C VAL A 238 14.28 1.64 -5.40
N GLY A 239 14.79 1.34 -4.20
CA GLY A 239 15.96 1.99 -3.62
C GLY A 239 15.66 3.26 -2.82
N GLY A 240 14.40 3.64 -2.66
CA GLY A 240 13.97 4.75 -1.82
C GLY A 240 13.94 4.39 -0.33
N THR A 241 13.85 5.41 0.52
CA THR A 241 13.65 5.25 1.96
C THR A 241 12.43 6.04 2.38
N MET A 242 11.51 5.37 3.09
CA MET A 242 10.29 6.00 3.63
C MET A 242 10.36 6.05 5.15
N THR A 243 10.04 7.22 5.71
CA THR A 243 9.89 7.44 7.15
C THR A 243 8.50 7.99 7.42
N VAL A 244 7.79 7.40 8.38
CA VAL A 244 6.44 7.80 8.79
C VAL A 244 6.49 8.35 10.21
N GLN A 245 5.99 9.56 10.42
CA GLN A 245 5.91 10.22 11.71
C GLN A 245 4.45 10.57 12.00
N GLN A 246 3.94 10.13 13.15
CA GLN A 246 2.62 10.51 13.64
C GLN A 246 2.70 11.90 14.30
N ALA A 247 1.64 12.68 14.14
CA ALA A 247 1.53 13.99 14.75
C ALA A 247 0.09 14.30 15.17
N ASP A 248 -0.07 14.97 16.30
CA ASP A 248 -1.37 15.42 16.80
C ASP A 248 -1.95 16.55 15.95
N THR A 249 -1.11 17.23 15.18
CA THR A 249 -1.53 18.33 14.32
C THR A 249 -0.71 18.35 13.04
N ILE A 250 -1.39 18.10 11.93
CA ILE A 250 -0.91 18.25 10.55
C ILE A 250 -1.71 19.38 9.92
N THR A 251 -1.04 20.26 9.18
CA THR A 251 -1.69 21.31 8.39
C THR A 251 -1.46 21.06 6.92
N VAL A 252 -2.55 20.84 6.19
CA VAL A 252 -2.61 20.73 4.74
C VAL A 252 -3.09 22.07 4.20
N SER A 253 -2.16 22.84 3.62
CA SER A 253 -2.40 24.24 3.22
C SER A 253 -2.61 24.45 1.73
N ALA A 254 -2.14 23.51 0.91
CA ALA A 254 -2.35 23.58 -0.53
C ALA A 254 -3.83 23.46 -0.87
N LEU A 255 -4.27 24.30 -1.82
CA LEU A 255 -5.66 24.36 -2.28
C LEU A 255 -5.76 23.87 -3.72
N ARG A 256 -6.85 23.20 -4.02
CA ARG A 256 -7.24 22.89 -5.39
C ARG A 256 -8.16 23.98 -5.93
N GLN A 257 -7.93 24.34 -7.19
CA GLN A 257 -8.87 25.18 -7.90
C GLN A 257 -9.87 24.29 -8.65
N PRO A 258 -11.18 24.38 -8.36
CA PRO A 258 -12.19 23.67 -9.11
C PRO A 258 -12.11 24.04 -10.58
N LYS A 259 -12.05 23.07 -11.47
CA LYS A 259 -12.15 23.34 -12.91
C LYS A 259 -13.57 23.85 -13.21
N PRO A 260 -13.73 25.03 -13.84
CA PRO A 260 -15.05 25.52 -14.20
C PRO A 260 -15.70 24.56 -15.21
N ARG A 261 -17.00 24.31 -15.05
CA ARG A 261 -17.77 23.49 -16.01
C ARG A 261 -17.91 24.26 -17.30
N GLN A 262 -17.59 23.61 -18.42
CA GLN A 262 -17.75 24.22 -19.72
C GLN A 262 -19.10 23.87 -20.38
N TYR A 263 -19.64 22.68 -20.10
CA TYR A 263 -20.78 22.15 -20.86
C TYR A 263 -21.92 21.61 -20.00
N ALA A 264 -21.64 21.08 -18.81
CA ALA A 264 -22.64 20.43 -17.97
C ALA A 264 -23.51 21.47 -17.21
N GLN A 265 -24.84 21.36 -17.34
CA GLN A 265 -25.81 22.10 -16.52
C GLN A 265 -26.67 21.11 -15.75
N PRO A 266 -27.05 21.42 -14.49
CA PRO A 266 -27.97 20.57 -13.75
C PRO A 266 -29.35 20.55 -14.40
N VAL A 267 -29.93 19.37 -14.58
CA VAL A 267 -31.34 19.21 -14.98
C VAL A 267 -32.20 19.55 -13.76
N LYS A 268 -33.16 20.45 -13.92
CA LYS A 268 -34.10 20.84 -12.88
C LYS A 268 -35.20 19.80 -12.73
#